data_8f1eed1cbaa16761e618d3d9c0af269a
#
_entry.id   8f1eed1cbaa16761e618d3d9c0af269a
#
_cell.length_a   1.000
_cell.length_b   1.000
_cell.length_c   1.000
_cell.angle_alpha   90.00
_cell.angle_beta   90.00
_cell.angle_gamma   90.00
#
_symmetry.space_group_name_H-M   'P 1'
#
loop_
_entity.id
_entity.type
_entity.pdbx_description
1 polymer ?
#
loop_
_entity_poly.entity_id
_entity_poly.type
_entity_poly.pdbx_seq_one_letter_code
_entity_poly.pdbx_strand_id
1 'polypeptide(L)'
;MRSDETQVQHMTGLVRSIQVGIPHDLPPEHLDDQPAHPWSTGIFKRLVRGPVRLHQQNLEGDGQADLIHHGGLDKAICVYPSEHWFHWSSILPQQQPIGGEFGENFTLEGLTEADVCIGDVFSVGSAIVQISQPRQPCWKLARRWQIKDLAVQVQQTGFTGWYFRVLQEGVVESNRPLRLLERPYPEWTVTTANRIMHHEQDNLSAAEHLSFCPLLSFSWQQTLRQRSRQQASPDPRQRQFGDLHS
;
A
#
# COMPACT_ATOMS: atom_id res chain seq x y z
N MET A 1 9.22 -17.34 27.02
CA MET A 1 8.49 -16.08 26.90
C MET A 1 9.34 -14.78 26.98
N ARG A 2 10.69 -14.84 27.05
CA ARG A 2 11.55 -13.62 27.06
C ARG A 2 12.28 -13.35 25.73
N SER A 3 12.15 -14.24 24.73
CA SER A 3 12.82 -14.10 23.42
C SER A 3 12.09 -13.21 22.42
N ASP A 4 10.76 -13.05 22.55
CA ASP A 4 9.96 -12.24 21.59
C ASP A 4 10.05 -10.73 21.85
N GLU A 5 10.09 -10.31 23.13
CA GLU A 5 10.20 -8.88 23.46
C GLU A 5 11.52 -8.26 23.00
N THR A 6 12.60 -9.07 22.92
CA THR A 6 13.92 -8.58 22.50
C THR A 6 14.02 -8.41 20.98
N GLN A 7 13.27 -9.18 20.18
CA GLN A 7 13.26 -9.05 18.72
C GLN A 7 12.44 -7.83 18.23
N VAL A 8 11.36 -7.48 18.93
CA VAL A 8 10.53 -6.33 18.58
C VAL A 8 11.32 -5.01 18.70
N GLN A 9 12.20 -4.89 19.68
CA GLN A 9 12.97 -3.66 19.94
C GLN A 9 14.04 -3.32 18.88
N HIS A 10 14.37 -4.21 17.95
CA HIS A 10 15.44 -4.01 16.97
C HIS A 10 14.97 -3.87 15.52
N MET A 11 13.69 -4.12 15.22
CA MET A 11 13.19 -4.01 13.85
C MET A 11 13.08 -2.54 13.45
N THR A 12 13.90 -2.15 12.48
CA THR A 12 13.99 -0.77 12.02
C THR A 12 14.12 -0.74 10.51
N GLY A 13 13.25 0.00 9.83
CA GLY A 13 13.41 0.39 8.45
C GLY A 13 13.93 1.83 8.33
N LEU A 14 14.27 2.24 7.13
CA LEU A 14 14.66 3.60 6.80
C LEU A 14 13.68 4.20 5.80
N VAL A 15 13.07 5.32 6.12
CA VAL A 15 12.28 6.09 5.15
C VAL A 15 13.26 6.80 4.22
N ARG A 16 13.58 6.18 3.08
CA ARG A 16 14.55 6.73 2.09
C ARG A 16 14.10 8.04 1.50
N SER A 17 12.83 8.10 1.13
CA SER A 17 12.25 9.30 0.53
C SER A 17 10.77 9.42 0.86
N ILE A 18 10.29 10.66 0.85
CA ILE A 18 8.89 11.02 1.06
C ILE A 18 8.38 11.73 -0.19
N GLN A 19 7.19 11.36 -0.64
CA GLN A 19 6.56 11.89 -1.85
C GLN A 19 5.12 12.30 -1.58
N VAL A 20 4.71 13.40 -2.21
CA VAL A 20 3.35 13.93 -2.18
C VAL A 20 2.86 14.26 -3.59
N GLY A 21 1.57 14.21 -3.82
CA GLY A 21 0.96 14.56 -5.10
C GLY A 21 -0.50 14.96 -4.95
N ILE A 22 -0.82 16.17 -5.36
CA ILE A 22 -2.20 16.64 -5.45
C ILE A 22 -2.84 16.01 -6.69
N PRO A 23 -4.09 15.49 -6.58
CA PRO A 23 -4.82 15.01 -7.74
C PRO A 23 -4.98 16.07 -8.82
N HIS A 24 -4.81 15.64 -10.05
CA HIS A 24 -5.06 16.45 -11.24
C HIS A 24 -5.69 15.59 -12.34
N ASP A 25 -6.38 16.24 -13.24
CA ASP A 25 -7.01 15.60 -14.38
C ASP A 25 -6.01 15.42 -15.50
N LEU A 26 -6.05 14.22 -16.11
CA LEU A 26 -5.25 13.86 -17.27
C LEU A 26 -6.15 13.65 -18.49
N PRO A 27 -5.66 13.96 -19.69
CA PRO A 27 -6.38 13.67 -20.91
C PRO A 27 -6.61 12.16 -21.07
N PRO A 28 -7.54 11.78 -21.95
CA PRO A 28 -7.70 10.39 -22.34
C PRO A 28 -6.39 9.81 -22.87
N GLU A 29 -5.94 8.71 -22.31
CA GLU A 29 -4.80 7.95 -22.79
C GLU A 29 -5.26 6.58 -23.27
N HIS A 30 -4.82 6.19 -24.44
CA HIS A 30 -5.07 4.86 -24.97
C HIS A 30 -4.05 3.87 -24.40
N LEU A 31 -4.55 2.89 -23.67
CA LEU A 31 -3.82 1.71 -23.30
C LEU A 31 -4.53 0.52 -23.99
N ASP A 32 -4.06 0.14 -25.18
CA ASP A 32 -4.72 -0.81 -26.09
C ASP A 32 -6.12 -0.38 -26.60
N ASP A 33 -6.96 -1.35 -27.00
CA ASP A 33 -8.27 -1.16 -27.64
C ASP A 33 -9.37 -0.64 -26.71
N GLN A 34 -9.03 -0.14 -25.51
CA GLN A 34 -10.02 0.41 -24.60
C GLN A 34 -10.33 1.89 -24.92
N PRO A 35 -11.59 2.31 -24.79
CA PRO A 35 -11.95 3.71 -24.97
C PRO A 35 -11.17 4.59 -24.01
N ALA A 36 -10.56 5.64 -24.55
CA ALA A 36 -9.81 6.59 -23.74
C ALA A 36 -10.79 7.53 -23.04
N HIS A 37 -10.76 7.55 -21.71
CA HIS A 37 -11.52 8.51 -20.90
C HIS A 37 -10.57 9.40 -20.10
N PRO A 38 -10.93 10.69 -19.88
CA PRO A 38 -10.22 11.52 -18.91
C PRO A 38 -10.21 10.85 -17.53
N TRP A 39 -9.12 10.97 -16.81
CA TRP A 39 -9.01 10.39 -15.48
C TRP A 39 -8.29 11.31 -14.50
N SER A 40 -8.71 11.29 -13.25
CA SER A 40 -8.09 12.07 -12.19
C SER A 40 -7.21 11.20 -11.30
N THR A 41 -6.02 11.72 -10.95
CA THR A 41 -5.06 10.94 -10.18
C THR A 41 -4.07 11.77 -9.39
N GLY A 42 -3.70 11.27 -8.21
CA GLY A 42 -2.54 11.72 -7.42
C GLY A 42 -1.36 10.75 -7.46
N ILE A 43 -1.30 9.83 -8.46
CA ILE A 43 -0.27 8.81 -8.55
C ILE A 43 1.12 9.37 -8.93
N PHE A 44 1.16 10.52 -9.61
CA PHE A 44 2.40 11.20 -10.00
C PHE A 44 2.92 12.04 -8.83
N LYS A 45 3.60 11.37 -7.92
CA LYS A 45 4.13 12.00 -6.72
C LYS A 45 5.46 12.69 -6.97
N ARG A 46 5.76 13.71 -6.17
CA ARG A 46 7.01 14.48 -6.20
C ARG A 46 7.71 14.38 -4.85
N LEU A 47 9.03 14.31 -4.89
CA LEU A 47 9.87 14.30 -3.69
C LEU A 47 9.64 15.53 -2.82
N VAL A 48 9.49 15.29 -1.52
CA VAL A 48 9.50 16.33 -0.49
C VAL A 48 10.93 16.51 -0.01
N ARG A 49 11.38 17.78 0.06
CA ARG A 49 12.65 18.14 0.66
C ARG A 49 12.41 18.70 2.06
N GLY A 50 13.09 18.12 3.06
CA GLY A 50 12.94 18.52 4.45
C GLY A 50 11.70 17.94 5.15
N PRO A 51 11.40 18.43 6.35
CA PRO A 51 10.31 17.93 7.16
C PRO A 51 8.94 18.29 6.56
N VAL A 52 7.98 17.37 6.70
CA VAL A 52 6.59 17.52 6.26
C VAL A 52 5.63 17.05 7.36
N ARG A 53 4.51 17.72 7.49
CA ARG A 53 3.49 17.34 8.48
C ARG A 53 2.68 16.15 8.00
N LEU A 54 2.53 15.19 8.89
CA LEU A 54 1.65 14.04 8.73
C LEU A 54 0.38 14.27 9.55
N HIS A 55 -0.74 14.36 8.85
CA HIS A 55 -2.08 14.47 9.40
C HIS A 55 -2.76 13.10 9.49
N GLN A 56 -3.93 13.03 10.08
CA GLN A 56 -4.68 11.78 10.24
C GLN A 56 -5.01 11.07 8.93
N GLN A 57 -5.18 11.79 7.83
CA GLN A 57 -5.62 11.23 6.55
C GLN A 57 -4.56 11.23 5.45
N ASN A 58 -3.53 12.09 5.56
CA ASN A 58 -2.49 12.22 4.53
C ASN A 58 -1.29 13.06 5.01
N LEU A 59 -0.25 13.11 4.19
CA LEU A 59 0.82 14.10 4.30
C LEU A 59 0.34 15.47 3.81
N GLU A 60 0.87 16.52 4.38
CA GLU A 60 0.69 17.88 3.85
C GLU A 60 1.17 17.95 2.39
N GLY A 61 0.33 18.50 1.52
CA GLY A 61 0.59 18.56 0.08
C GLY A 61 0.28 17.28 -0.70
N ASP A 62 -0.27 16.26 -0.04
CA ASP A 62 -0.75 15.04 -0.70
C ASP A 62 -2.28 15.02 -0.82
N GLY A 63 -2.80 14.19 -1.73
CA GLY A 63 -4.22 13.97 -1.89
C GLY A 63 -4.55 12.74 -2.73
N GLN A 64 -5.80 12.28 -2.63
CA GLN A 64 -6.32 11.15 -3.39
C GLN A 64 -7.50 11.60 -4.25
N ALA A 65 -7.49 11.23 -5.54
CA ALA A 65 -8.58 11.53 -6.47
C ALA A 65 -9.85 10.71 -6.19
N ASP A 66 -9.69 9.54 -5.59
CA ASP A 66 -10.77 8.61 -5.24
C ASP A 66 -10.71 8.33 -3.74
N LEU A 67 -11.58 9.01 -2.99
CA LEU A 67 -11.62 8.89 -1.53
C LEU A 67 -12.28 7.60 -1.05
N ILE A 68 -13.04 6.92 -1.92
CA ILE A 68 -13.72 5.67 -1.57
C ILE A 68 -12.71 4.50 -1.58
N HIS A 69 -11.88 4.41 -2.63
CA HIS A 69 -10.96 3.29 -2.80
C HIS A 69 -9.54 3.57 -2.33
N HIS A 70 -9.10 4.84 -2.36
CA HIS A 70 -7.71 5.23 -2.10
C HIS A 70 -7.53 6.21 -0.94
N GLY A 71 -8.61 6.65 -0.30
CA GLY A 71 -8.59 7.58 0.83
C GLY A 71 -9.08 6.96 2.14
N GLY A 72 -9.22 7.83 3.15
CA GLY A 72 -9.70 7.50 4.48
C GLY A 72 -8.61 7.15 5.47
N LEU A 73 -9.01 7.02 6.75
CA LEU A 73 -8.10 6.86 7.88
C LEU A 73 -7.18 5.63 7.75
N ASP A 74 -7.66 4.55 7.14
CA ASP A 74 -6.89 3.31 6.96
C ASP A 74 -5.85 3.38 5.84
N LYS A 75 -5.86 4.44 5.02
CA LYS A 75 -5.00 4.59 3.84
C LYS A 75 -4.29 5.95 3.82
N ALA A 76 -3.91 6.45 4.99
CA ALA A 76 -3.30 7.76 5.13
C ALA A 76 -1.93 7.84 4.43
N ILE A 77 -1.12 6.79 4.50
CA ILE A 77 0.21 6.70 3.90
C ILE A 77 0.35 5.39 3.13
N CYS A 78 0.66 5.49 1.85
CA CYS A 78 1.09 4.35 1.05
C CYS A 78 2.60 4.16 1.18
N VAL A 79 3.03 2.94 1.50
CA VAL A 79 4.44 2.57 1.65
C VAL A 79 4.82 1.57 0.57
N TYR A 80 6.04 1.70 0.04
CA TYR A 80 6.59 0.75 -0.91
C TYR A 80 8.06 0.45 -0.61
N PRO A 81 8.45 -0.85 -0.47
CA PRO A 81 9.84 -1.25 -0.26
C PRO A 81 10.71 -0.98 -1.48
N SER A 82 11.88 -0.37 -1.27
CA SER A 82 12.86 -0.12 -2.34
C SER A 82 13.52 -1.40 -2.85
N GLU A 83 13.50 -2.47 -2.08
CA GLU A 83 14.05 -3.79 -2.41
C GLU A 83 13.42 -4.37 -3.67
N HIS A 84 12.15 -4.09 -3.91
CA HIS A 84 11.42 -4.58 -5.09
C HIS A 84 11.90 -3.95 -6.39
N TRP A 85 12.67 -2.85 -6.32
CA TRP A 85 13.21 -2.22 -7.51
C TRP A 85 14.13 -3.16 -8.32
N PHE A 86 14.83 -4.06 -7.65
CA PHE A 86 15.63 -5.06 -8.36
C PHE A 86 14.79 -5.88 -9.36
N HIS A 87 13.56 -6.22 -9.00
CA HIS A 87 12.63 -6.91 -9.89
C HIS A 87 12.09 -5.95 -10.97
N TRP A 88 11.63 -4.76 -10.58
CA TRP A 88 10.95 -3.85 -11.49
C TRP A 88 11.85 -3.16 -12.48
N SER A 89 13.13 -3.01 -12.20
CA SER A 89 14.10 -2.38 -13.11
C SER A 89 14.27 -3.11 -14.45
N SER A 90 13.89 -4.39 -14.53
CA SER A 90 13.88 -5.16 -15.76
C SER A 90 12.59 -5.00 -16.58
N ILE A 91 11.54 -4.44 -15.98
CA ILE A 91 10.19 -4.34 -16.54
C ILE A 91 9.84 -2.88 -16.87
N LEU A 92 10.19 -1.98 -15.95
CA LEU A 92 9.89 -0.55 -16.08
C LEU A 92 10.95 0.16 -16.90
N PRO A 93 10.57 1.16 -17.72
CA PRO A 93 11.51 1.89 -18.58
C PRO A 93 12.51 2.74 -17.79
N GLN A 94 12.23 3.03 -16.53
CA GLN A 94 13.09 3.81 -15.67
C GLN A 94 14.19 2.94 -15.06
N GLN A 95 15.45 3.33 -15.23
CA GLN A 95 16.58 2.53 -14.74
C GLN A 95 16.91 2.70 -13.26
N GLN A 96 16.57 3.84 -12.66
CA GLN A 96 16.81 4.10 -11.25
C GLN A 96 15.59 4.72 -10.57
N PRO A 97 15.18 4.20 -9.41
CA PRO A 97 14.07 4.77 -8.67
C PRO A 97 14.49 6.09 -8.01
N ILE A 98 13.60 7.04 -8.05
CA ILE A 98 13.72 8.30 -7.28
C ILE A 98 12.73 8.38 -6.13
N GLY A 99 11.78 7.43 -6.06
CA GLY A 99 10.67 7.36 -5.12
C GLY A 99 9.36 7.85 -5.73
N GLY A 100 8.27 7.20 -5.37
CA GLY A 100 6.93 7.49 -5.88
C GLY A 100 6.57 6.74 -7.16
N GLU A 101 7.40 5.82 -7.64
CA GLU A 101 7.19 5.05 -8.88
C GLU A 101 5.88 4.27 -8.88
N PHE A 102 5.49 3.76 -7.73
CA PHE A 102 4.24 3.06 -7.52
C PHE A 102 3.13 3.95 -6.94
N GLY A 103 3.36 5.28 -6.86
CA GLY A 103 2.44 6.24 -6.25
C GLY A 103 2.46 6.20 -4.73
N GLU A 104 3.51 5.64 -4.15
CA GLU A 104 3.72 5.59 -2.70
C GLU A 104 4.10 6.96 -2.14
N ASN A 105 3.81 7.13 -0.84
CA ASN A 105 4.21 8.30 -0.05
C ASN A 105 5.56 8.11 0.62
N PHE A 106 5.84 6.88 1.08
CA PHE A 106 7.11 6.49 1.65
C PHE A 106 7.76 5.41 0.80
N THR A 107 8.95 5.69 0.27
CA THR A 107 9.85 4.64 -0.21
C THR A 107 10.70 4.19 0.97
N LEU A 108 10.54 2.93 1.35
CA LEU A 108 11.15 2.35 2.55
C LEU A 108 12.29 1.41 2.17
N GLU A 109 13.31 1.33 3.02
CA GLU A 109 14.41 0.37 2.92
C GLU A 109 14.53 -0.44 4.20
N GLY A 110 14.91 -1.71 4.09
CA GLY A 110 15.21 -2.62 5.20
C GLY A 110 14.01 -3.39 5.73
N LEU A 111 12.79 -3.18 5.22
CA LEU A 111 11.59 -3.91 5.58
C LEU A 111 10.74 -4.18 4.34
N THR A 112 10.31 -5.43 4.19
CA THR A 112 9.40 -5.89 3.13
C THR A 112 8.10 -6.42 3.71
N GLU A 113 7.19 -6.86 2.86
CA GLU A 113 5.91 -7.46 3.23
C GLU A 113 6.05 -8.70 4.12
N ALA A 114 7.21 -9.38 4.06
CA ALA A 114 7.52 -10.54 4.89
C ALA A 114 7.94 -10.16 6.32
N ASP A 115 8.46 -8.96 6.50
CA ASP A 115 9.03 -8.50 7.77
C ASP A 115 8.00 -7.80 8.66
N VAL A 116 6.90 -7.29 8.09
CA VAL A 116 5.92 -6.47 8.79
C VAL A 116 4.55 -7.16 8.88
N CYS A 117 3.81 -6.88 9.96
CA CYS A 117 2.52 -7.52 10.25
C CYS A 117 1.38 -6.49 10.32
N ILE A 118 0.16 -6.96 10.04
CA ILE A 118 -1.06 -6.18 10.25
C ILE A 118 -1.15 -5.76 11.72
N GLY A 119 -1.34 -4.47 11.96
CA GLY A 119 -1.41 -3.92 13.31
C GLY A 119 -0.07 -3.53 13.92
N ASP A 120 1.07 -3.84 13.26
CA ASP A 120 2.37 -3.31 13.71
C ASP A 120 2.33 -1.81 13.86
N VAL A 121 2.79 -1.31 15.00
CA VAL A 121 2.88 0.12 15.33
C VAL A 121 4.31 0.59 15.19
N PHE A 122 4.52 1.65 14.46
CA PHE A 122 5.84 2.24 14.23
C PHE A 122 5.89 3.71 14.66
N SER A 123 7.06 4.14 15.13
CA SER A 123 7.40 5.56 15.21
C SER A 123 8.18 6.01 13.98
N VAL A 124 7.86 7.21 13.49
CA VAL A 124 8.59 7.89 12.40
C VAL A 124 8.60 9.39 12.65
N GLY A 125 9.77 9.97 12.82
CA GLY A 125 9.85 11.36 13.31
C GLY A 125 9.14 11.54 14.64
N SER A 126 8.16 12.45 14.72
CA SER A 126 7.30 12.63 15.88
C SER A 126 5.91 12.00 15.72
N ALA A 127 5.66 11.29 14.60
CA ALA A 127 4.40 10.61 14.32
C ALA A 127 4.43 9.15 14.79
N ILE A 128 3.22 8.59 15.04
CA ILE A 128 3.01 7.17 15.28
C ILE A 128 2.01 6.66 14.24
N VAL A 129 2.39 5.58 13.56
CA VAL A 129 1.62 4.98 12.47
C VAL A 129 1.40 3.48 12.71
N GLN A 130 0.34 2.92 12.13
CA GLN A 130 0.01 1.51 12.27
C GLN A 130 -0.33 0.89 10.92
N ILE A 131 0.17 -0.32 10.66
CA ILE A 131 -0.18 -1.06 9.44
C ILE A 131 -1.64 -1.47 9.50
N SER A 132 -2.39 -1.01 8.51
CA SER A 132 -3.83 -1.25 8.38
C SER A 132 -4.18 -2.35 7.42
N GLN A 133 -3.46 -2.46 6.30
CA GLN A 133 -3.71 -3.43 5.23
C GLN A 133 -2.56 -3.47 4.22
N PRO A 134 -2.40 -4.58 3.47
CA PRO A 134 -1.63 -4.58 2.24
C PRO A 134 -2.24 -3.62 1.21
N ARG A 135 -1.41 -3.05 0.36
CA ARG A 135 -1.91 -2.26 -0.76
C ARG A 135 -2.50 -3.17 -1.84
N GLN A 136 -3.62 -2.76 -2.40
CA GLN A 136 -4.20 -3.38 -3.59
C GLN A 136 -3.91 -2.51 -4.81
N PRO A 137 -3.05 -2.98 -5.74
CA PRO A 137 -2.72 -2.22 -6.94
C PRO A 137 -3.94 -2.03 -7.83
N CYS A 138 -4.04 -0.89 -8.51
CA CYS A 138 -5.15 -0.55 -9.38
C CYS A 138 -4.67 -0.17 -10.80
N TRP A 139 -5.60 -0.08 -11.74
CA TRP A 139 -5.38 0.24 -13.14
C TRP A 139 -4.61 1.54 -13.38
N LYS A 140 -4.63 2.50 -12.45
CA LYS A 140 -3.88 3.76 -12.58
C LYS A 140 -2.37 3.52 -12.64
N LEU A 141 -1.88 2.44 -12.03
CA LEU A 141 -0.48 2.04 -12.13
C LEU A 141 -0.12 1.59 -13.55
N ALA A 142 -0.99 0.81 -14.18
CA ALA A 142 -0.82 0.38 -15.57
C ALA A 142 -0.78 1.59 -16.52
N ARG A 143 -1.67 2.55 -16.36
CA ARG A 143 -1.67 3.78 -17.15
C ARG A 143 -0.43 4.63 -16.93
N ARG A 144 0.03 4.78 -15.68
CA ARG A 144 1.25 5.53 -15.39
C ARG A 144 2.46 5.00 -16.17
N TRP A 145 2.60 3.68 -16.23
CA TRP A 145 3.77 3.02 -16.83
C TRP A 145 3.54 2.53 -18.25
N GLN A 146 2.33 2.66 -18.79
CA GLN A 146 1.93 2.14 -20.10
C GLN A 146 2.18 0.62 -20.22
N ILE A 147 1.94 -0.12 -19.11
CA ILE A 147 2.05 -1.58 -19.03
C ILE A 147 0.70 -2.11 -18.51
N LYS A 148 -0.07 -2.70 -19.43
CA LYS A 148 -1.49 -3.07 -19.24
C LYS A 148 -1.75 -3.94 -18.01
N ASP A 149 -0.91 -4.92 -17.76
CA ASP A 149 -1.07 -5.90 -16.71
C ASP A 149 -0.21 -5.62 -15.46
N LEU A 150 0.40 -4.43 -15.34
CA LEU A 150 1.29 -4.12 -14.24
C LEU A 150 0.62 -4.27 -12.87
N ALA A 151 -0.66 -3.89 -12.74
CA ALA A 151 -1.40 -4.08 -11.50
C ALA A 151 -1.57 -5.57 -11.16
N VAL A 152 -1.73 -6.43 -12.17
CA VAL A 152 -1.81 -7.88 -11.99
C VAL A 152 -0.44 -8.44 -11.60
N GLN A 153 0.63 -8.01 -12.24
CA GLN A 153 2.00 -8.44 -11.91
C GLN A 153 2.37 -8.08 -10.48
N VAL A 154 2.06 -6.87 -10.02
CA VAL A 154 2.28 -6.43 -8.61
C VAL A 154 1.49 -7.30 -7.64
N GLN A 155 0.25 -7.67 -7.98
CA GLN A 155 -0.56 -8.57 -7.15
C GLN A 155 0.03 -9.99 -7.13
N GLN A 156 0.47 -10.51 -8.27
CA GLN A 156 1.02 -11.88 -8.41
C GLN A 156 2.35 -12.05 -7.69
N THR A 157 3.22 -11.05 -7.75
CA THR A 157 4.51 -11.07 -7.01
C THR A 157 4.34 -10.93 -5.51
N GLY A 158 3.22 -10.34 -5.06
CA GLY A 158 3.05 -9.95 -3.66
C GLY A 158 3.84 -8.71 -3.25
N PHE A 159 4.57 -8.07 -4.18
CA PHE A 159 5.35 -6.84 -3.98
C PHE A 159 4.41 -5.63 -4.00
N THR A 160 3.50 -5.60 -3.06
CA THR A 160 2.38 -4.66 -3.05
C THR A 160 2.68 -3.39 -2.28
N GLY A 161 3.56 -3.46 -1.29
CA GLY A 161 3.60 -2.49 -0.22
C GLY A 161 2.36 -2.58 0.69
N TRP A 162 2.20 -1.60 1.54
CA TRP A 162 1.10 -1.55 2.50
C TRP A 162 0.64 -0.12 2.76
N TYR A 163 -0.43 0.01 3.55
CA TYR A 163 -0.89 1.29 4.05
C TYR A 163 -0.66 1.41 5.56
N PHE A 164 -0.36 2.63 5.98
CA PHE A 164 -0.45 3.06 7.36
C PHE A 164 -1.71 3.89 7.60
N ARG A 165 -2.35 3.66 8.76
CA ARG A 165 -3.17 4.65 9.44
C ARG A 165 -2.31 5.45 10.42
N VAL A 166 -2.74 6.67 10.75
CA VAL A 166 -2.03 7.55 11.68
C VAL A 166 -2.68 7.45 13.04
N LEU A 167 -1.91 7.00 14.05
CA LEU A 167 -2.36 6.98 15.44
C LEU A 167 -2.04 8.30 16.15
N GLN A 168 -0.91 8.92 15.81
CA GLN A 168 -0.50 10.22 16.29
C GLN A 168 0.07 11.03 15.12
N GLU A 169 -0.49 12.22 14.91
CA GLU A 169 0.05 13.18 13.95
C GLU A 169 1.43 13.67 14.37
N GLY A 170 2.25 14.08 13.40
CA GLY A 170 3.57 14.58 13.69
C GLY A 170 4.27 15.14 12.47
N VAL A 171 5.57 15.36 12.61
CA VAL A 171 6.46 15.77 11.55
C VAL A 171 7.36 14.59 11.18
N VAL A 172 7.42 14.30 9.88
CA VAL A 172 8.23 13.23 9.30
C VAL A 172 9.22 13.80 8.30
N GLU A 173 10.34 13.13 8.09
CA GLU A 173 11.40 13.57 7.20
C GLU A 173 12.08 12.36 6.55
N SER A 174 12.58 12.52 5.33
CA SER A 174 13.39 11.50 4.64
C SER A 174 14.68 11.20 5.42
N ASN A 175 15.21 10.00 5.21
CA ASN A 175 16.40 9.49 5.91
C ASN A 175 16.22 9.37 7.45
N ARG A 176 14.99 9.22 7.90
CA ARG A 176 14.69 8.94 9.31
C ARG A 176 14.29 7.47 9.50
N PRO A 177 14.66 6.90 10.64
CA PRO A 177 14.29 5.52 10.96
C PRO A 177 12.77 5.39 11.18
N LEU A 178 12.23 4.28 10.68
CA LEU A 178 10.93 3.73 11.01
C LEU A 178 11.15 2.62 12.05
N ARG A 179 10.79 2.82 13.31
CA ARG A 179 11.06 1.89 14.41
C ARG A 179 9.80 1.20 14.86
N LEU A 180 9.83 -0.14 14.91
CA LEU A 180 8.75 -0.93 15.47
C LEU A 180 8.62 -0.65 16.98
N LEU A 181 7.39 -0.37 17.41
CA LEU A 181 7.03 -0.14 18.81
C LEU A 181 6.25 -1.33 19.36
N GLU A 182 5.28 -1.84 18.60
CA GLU A 182 4.37 -2.92 19.01
C GLU A 182 4.09 -3.86 17.84
N ARG A 183 3.96 -5.16 18.13
CA ARG A 183 3.53 -6.20 17.18
C ARG A 183 2.45 -7.08 17.82
N PRO A 184 1.17 -6.68 17.71
CA PRO A 184 0.09 -7.43 18.37
C PRO A 184 -0.29 -8.73 17.68
N TYR A 185 -0.03 -8.87 16.35
CA TYR A 185 -0.45 -10.01 15.54
C TYR A 185 0.70 -10.53 14.66
N PRO A 186 1.72 -11.17 15.25
CA PRO A 186 2.91 -11.63 14.50
C PRO A 186 2.60 -12.68 13.42
N GLU A 187 1.48 -13.37 13.51
CA GLU A 187 1.02 -14.37 12.54
C GLU A 187 0.49 -13.75 11.23
N TRP A 188 0.08 -12.48 11.25
CA TRP A 188 -0.51 -11.80 10.10
C TRP A 188 0.49 -10.88 9.39
N THR A 189 1.57 -11.47 8.83
CA THR A 189 2.46 -10.69 7.96
C THR A 189 1.68 -10.13 6.77
N VAL A 190 2.15 -9.00 6.20
CA VAL A 190 1.57 -8.43 4.97
C VAL A 190 1.61 -9.46 3.83
N THR A 191 2.69 -10.25 3.74
CA THR A 191 2.77 -11.39 2.80
C THR A 191 1.67 -12.43 3.05
N THR A 192 1.43 -12.83 4.29
CA THR A 192 0.36 -13.79 4.63
C THR A 192 -1.01 -13.24 4.26
N ALA A 193 -1.28 -11.96 4.57
CA ALA A 193 -2.53 -11.31 4.22
C ALA A 193 -2.75 -11.25 2.70
N ASN A 194 -1.71 -10.90 1.92
CA ASN A 194 -1.74 -10.92 0.45
C ASN A 194 -2.03 -12.34 -0.09
N ARG A 195 -1.35 -13.35 0.43
CA ARG A 195 -1.54 -14.74 0.02
C ARG A 195 -2.99 -15.19 0.21
N ILE A 196 -3.56 -14.95 1.39
CA ILE A 196 -4.97 -15.27 1.69
C ILE A 196 -5.91 -14.50 0.76
N MET A 197 -5.67 -13.21 0.54
CA MET A 197 -6.57 -12.38 -0.26
C MET A 197 -6.55 -12.76 -1.74
N HIS A 198 -5.37 -13.04 -2.31
CA HIS A 198 -5.19 -13.09 -3.75
C HIS A 198 -4.85 -14.47 -4.31
N HIS A 199 -4.20 -15.35 -3.54
CA HIS A 199 -3.70 -16.64 -4.03
C HIS A 199 -4.46 -17.84 -3.46
N GLU A 200 -4.89 -17.78 -2.21
CA GLU A 200 -5.63 -18.85 -1.54
C GLU A 200 -7.13 -18.51 -1.43
N GLN A 201 -7.76 -18.19 -2.55
CA GLN A 201 -9.15 -17.71 -2.53
C GLN A 201 -10.16 -18.76 -2.04
N ASP A 202 -9.84 -20.05 -2.21
CA ASP A 202 -10.68 -21.17 -1.75
C ASP A 202 -10.45 -21.53 -0.28
N ASN A 203 -9.45 -20.93 0.39
CA ASN A 203 -9.18 -21.13 1.79
C ASN A 203 -10.10 -20.28 2.67
N LEU A 204 -11.37 -20.70 2.77
CA LEU A 204 -12.41 -19.95 3.48
C LEU A 204 -12.11 -19.80 4.96
N SER A 205 -11.47 -20.81 5.59
CA SER A 205 -11.07 -20.76 7.00
C SER A 205 -10.02 -19.70 7.26
N ALA A 206 -8.98 -19.62 6.43
CA ALA A 206 -7.96 -18.58 6.57
C ALA A 206 -8.55 -17.17 6.31
N ALA A 207 -9.46 -17.04 5.33
CA ALA A 207 -10.17 -15.79 5.08
C ALA A 207 -11.00 -15.36 6.29
N GLU A 208 -11.72 -16.30 6.92
CA GLU A 208 -12.49 -16.03 8.12
C GLU A 208 -11.60 -15.58 9.28
N HIS A 209 -10.53 -16.32 9.59
CA HIS A 209 -9.61 -16.00 10.69
C HIS A 209 -8.99 -14.60 10.50
N LEU A 210 -8.45 -14.30 9.33
CA LEU A 210 -7.88 -12.98 9.06
C LEU A 210 -8.94 -11.86 9.15
N SER A 211 -10.20 -12.14 8.77
CA SER A 211 -11.29 -11.17 8.85
C SER A 211 -11.64 -10.73 10.28
N PHE A 212 -11.27 -11.53 11.28
CA PHE A 212 -11.46 -11.21 12.69
C PHE A 212 -10.29 -10.40 13.29
N CYS A 213 -9.20 -10.17 12.56
CA CYS A 213 -8.14 -9.28 13.02
C CYS A 213 -8.68 -7.85 13.17
N PRO A 214 -8.82 -7.30 14.39
CA PRO A 214 -9.49 -6.03 14.61
C PRO A 214 -8.69 -4.83 14.09
N LEU A 215 -7.39 -5.00 13.85
CA LEU A 215 -6.51 -3.96 13.33
C LEU A 215 -6.39 -3.98 11.79
N LEU A 216 -6.92 -5.01 11.13
CA LEU A 216 -7.07 -5.03 9.68
C LEU A 216 -8.12 -3.98 9.27
N SER A 217 -7.92 -3.30 8.14
CA SER A 217 -8.87 -2.30 7.65
C SER A 217 -10.28 -2.87 7.45
N PHE A 218 -11.27 -2.03 7.65
CA PHE A 218 -12.68 -2.44 7.51
C PHE A 218 -13.01 -3.03 6.13
N SER A 219 -12.47 -2.44 5.06
CA SER A 219 -12.72 -2.92 3.69
C SER A 219 -12.17 -4.32 3.46
N TRP A 220 -10.99 -4.65 4.01
CA TRP A 220 -10.41 -5.98 3.93
C TRP A 220 -11.19 -6.99 4.77
N GLN A 221 -11.54 -6.63 6.01
CA GLN A 221 -12.39 -7.48 6.86
C GLN A 221 -13.70 -7.81 6.16
N GLN A 222 -14.38 -6.82 5.57
CA GLN A 222 -15.64 -7.01 4.86
C GLN A 222 -15.49 -7.97 3.68
N THR A 223 -14.49 -7.77 2.83
CA THR A 223 -14.23 -8.63 1.67
C THR A 223 -13.98 -10.09 2.08
N LEU A 224 -13.15 -10.29 3.11
CA LEU A 224 -12.82 -11.63 3.61
C LEU A 224 -14.02 -12.31 4.27
N ARG A 225 -14.85 -11.58 5.03
CA ARG A 225 -16.10 -12.09 5.61
C ARG A 225 -17.12 -12.47 4.55
N GLN A 226 -17.28 -11.68 3.49
CA GLN A 226 -18.15 -12.04 2.37
C GLN A 226 -17.68 -13.34 1.71
N ARG A 227 -16.38 -13.47 1.46
CA ARG A 227 -15.79 -14.69 0.89
C ARG A 227 -16.00 -15.91 1.79
N SER A 228 -15.71 -15.81 3.09
CA SER A 228 -15.86 -16.93 4.03
C SER A 228 -17.31 -17.44 4.11
N ARG A 229 -18.28 -16.56 3.87
CA ARG A 229 -19.70 -16.89 3.80
C ARG A 229 -20.16 -17.33 2.41
N GLN A 230 -19.23 -17.50 1.46
CA GLN A 230 -19.52 -17.82 0.06
C GLN A 230 -20.45 -16.83 -0.63
N GLN A 231 -20.45 -15.58 -0.18
CA GLN A 231 -21.16 -14.48 -0.82
C GLN A 231 -20.32 -13.93 -1.97
N ALA A 232 -20.99 -13.29 -2.96
CA ALA A 232 -20.26 -12.69 -4.08
C ALA A 232 -19.22 -11.66 -3.61
N SER A 233 -17.98 -11.87 -4.01
CA SER A 233 -16.90 -10.90 -3.78
C SER A 233 -16.84 -9.92 -4.95
N PRO A 234 -16.39 -8.67 -4.74
CA PRO A 234 -16.20 -7.73 -5.83
C PRO A 234 -15.28 -8.30 -6.91
N ASP A 235 -15.64 -8.13 -8.18
CA ASP A 235 -14.80 -8.55 -9.30
C ASP A 235 -13.47 -7.76 -9.30
N PRO A 236 -12.32 -8.41 -9.17
CA PRO A 236 -11.03 -7.72 -9.15
C PRO A 236 -10.69 -7.03 -10.47
N ARG A 237 -11.33 -7.41 -11.58
CA ARG A 237 -11.04 -6.86 -12.92
C ARG A 237 -11.29 -5.38 -13.01
N GLN A 238 -12.36 -4.86 -12.40
CA GLN A 238 -12.63 -3.42 -12.37
C GLN A 238 -11.48 -2.65 -11.71
N ARG A 239 -10.97 -3.15 -10.60
CA ARG A 239 -9.82 -2.53 -9.91
C ARG A 239 -8.53 -2.64 -10.74
N GLN A 240 -8.29 -3.77 -11.39
CA GLN A 240 -7.05 -4.06 -12.11
C GLN A 240 -6.96 -3.38 -13.47
N PHE A 241 -8.09 -3.23 -14.17
CA PHE A 241 -8.16 -2.75 -15.55
C PHE A 241 -8.99 -1.48 -15.75
N GLY A 242 -9.70 -0.99 -14.73
CA GLY A 242 -10.66 0.10 -14.84
C GLY A 242 -12.03 -0.36 -15.33
N ASP A 243 -12.90 0.60 -15.69
CA ASP A 243 -14.22 0.28 -16.20
C ASP A 243 -14.10 -0.44 -17.56
N LEU A 244 -14.54 -1.69 -17.59
CA LEU A 244 -14.56 -2.53 -18.80
C LEU A 244 -15.81 -2.27 -19.67
N HIS A 245 -16.72 -1.38 -19.20
CA HIS A 245 -18.02 -1.12 -19.83
C HIS A 245 -18.34 0.38 -19.74
N SER A 246 -17.94 1.12 -20.73
CA SER A 246 -18.54 2.42 -21.06
C SER A 246 -18.40 2.72 -22.53
#